data_cd74fff60ba171f38f35f82a95cff67c
#
_entry.id   cd74fff60ba171f38f35f82a95cff67c
#
_cell.length_a   1.000
_cell.length_b   1.000
_cell.length_c   1.000
_cell.angle_alpha   90.00
_cell.angle_beta   90.00
_cell.angle_gamma   90.00
#
_symmetry.space_group_name_H-M   'P 1'
#
loop_
_entity.id
_entity.type
_entity.pdbx_description
1 polymer ?
#
loop_
_entity_poly.entity_id
_entity_poly.type
_entity_poly.pdbx_seq_one_letter_code
_entity_poly.pdbx_strand_id
1 'polypeptide(L)'
;MSKNVIWWIGVKNDMYAEKYGGWDWMDCSKKSWEFWCKKNDVLFVPFEEPVEKDLFKYRVNWQKAIFCFDELERRNIDYDQICLV
;
A
#
# COMPACT_ATOMS: atom_id res chain seq x y z
N MET A 1 -19.47 -2.69 -14.42
CA MET A 1 -18.13 -2.08 -14.44
C MET A 1 -17.19 -2.87 -13.56
N SER A 2 -16.00 -3.15 -14.05
CA SER A 2 -15.03 -3.85 -13.21
C SER A 2 -14.48 -2.92 -12.13
N LYS A 3 -14.29 -3.48 -10.94
CA LYS A 3 -13.74 -2.76 -9.80
C LYS A 3 -12.26 -3.12 -9.68
N ASN A 4 -11.42 -2.21 -10.13
CA ASN A 4 -9.98 -2.39 -10.09
C ASN A 4 -9.40 -1.62 -8.90
N VAL A 5 -8.47 -2.24 -8.20
CA VAL A 5 -7.85 -1.67 -6.99
C VAL A 5 -6.34 -1.71 -7.14
N ILE A 6 -5.71 -0.58 -6.82
CA ILE A 6 -4.27 -0.52 -6.61
C ILE A 6 -4.01 -0.53 -5.10
N TRP A 7 -3.33 -1.57 -4.64
CA TRP A 7 -2.89 -1.70 -3.25
C TRP A 7 -1.46 -1.21 -3.16
N TRP A 8 -1.32 0.02 -2.65
CA TRP A 8 -0.02 0.69 -2.58
C TRP A 8 0.55 0.59 -1.17
N ILE A 9 1.81 0.22 -1.07
CA ILE A 9 2.48 0.12 0.22
C ILE A 9 3.38 1.33 0.44
N GLY A 10 3.19 1.98 1.58
CA GLY A 10 3.93 3.19 1.94
C GLY A 10 4.22 3.27 3.43
N VAL A 11 4.65 2.14 4.01
CA VAL A 11 5.01 2.11 5.43
C VAL A 11 6.37 2.77 5.62
N LYS A 12 6.37 3.87 6.37
CA LYS A 12 7.60 4.60 6.72
C LYS A 12 8.19 3.96 7.97
N ASN A 13 9.32 3.29 7.79
CA ASN A 13 9.98 2.55 8.85
C ASN A 13 11.30 3.26 9.21
N ASP A 14 11.43 3.71 10.45
CA ASP A 14 12.62 4.44 10.94
C ASP A 14 13.90 3.63 10.77
N MET A 15 13.79 2.30 10.83
CA MET A 15 14.93 1.41 10.65
C MET A 15 15.62 1.61 9.29
N TYR A 16 14.87 1.97 8.27
CA TYR A 16 15.39 2.14 6.91
C TYR A 16 15.48 3.60 6.46
N ALA A 17 15.03 4.54 7.29
CA ALA A 17 15.00 5.95 6.91
C ALA A 17 16.38 6.48 6.52
N GLU A 18 17.40 6.15 7.31
CA GLU A 18 18.79 6.56 7.04
C GLU A 18 19.31 5.96 5.75
N LYS A 19 19.03 4.67 5.52
CA LYS A 19 19.47 3.96 4.32
C LYS A 19 18.92 4.58 3.04
N TYR A 20 17.67 5.06 3.07
CA TYR A 20 17.00 5.60 1.89
C TYR A 20 17.01 7.12 1.83
N GLY A 21 17.71 7.81 2.76
CA GLY A 21 17.78 9.27 2.74
C GLY A 21 16.47 9.96 3.08
N GLY A 22 15.63 9.32 3.89
CA GLY A 22 14.31 9.83 4.24
C GLY A 22 13.21 9.22 3.39
N TRP A 23 12.01 9.80 3.45
CA TRP A 23 10.81 9.23 2.83
C TRP A 23 10.12 10.16 1.83
N ASP A 24 10.78 11.22 1.40
CA ASP A 24 10.17 12.18 0.45
C ASP A 24 9.79 11.51 -0.87
N TRP A 25 10.61 10.56 -1.33
CA TRP A 25 10.33 9.81 -2.56
C TRP A 25 9.02 9.03 -2.45
N MET A 26 8.67 8.57 -1.24
CA MET A 26 7.45 7.80 -1.01
C MET A 26 6.21 8.68 -1.16
N ASP A 27 6.28 9.94 -0.70
CA ASP A 27 5.20 10.89 -0.87
C ASP A 27 4.97 11.21 -2.36
N CYS A 28 6.04 11.34 -3.13
CA CYS A 28 5.96 11.52 -4.58
C CYS A 28 5.32 10.32 -5.26
N SER A 29 5.71 9.12 -4.85
CA SER A 29 5.14 7.87 -5.37
C SER A 29 3.64 7.80 -5.09
N LYS A 30 3.22 8.14 -3.87
CA LYS A 30 1.82 8.16 -3.48
C LYS A 30 1.00 9.10 -4.36
N LYS A 31 1.49 10.33 -4.55
CA LYS A 31 0.81 11.32 -5.38
C LYS A 31 0.68 10.86 -6.83
N SER A 32 1.73 10.24 -7.36
CA SER A 32 1.74 9.71 -8.72
C SER A 32 0.70 8.61 -8.91
N TRP A 33 0.61 7.68 -7.96
CA TRP A 33 -0.38 6.61 -8.01
C TRP A 33 -1.80 7.12 -7.81
N GLU A 34 -2.00 8.06 -6.90
CA GLU A 34 -3.32 8.69 -6.69
C GLU A 34 -3.80 9.36 -7.98
N PHE A 35 -2.92 10.09 -8.65
CA PHE A 35 -3.25 10.76 -9.91
C PHE A 35 -3.62 9.74 -10.99
N TRP A 36 -2.81 8.70 -11.13
CA TRP A 36 -3.05 7.65 -12.14
C TRP A 36 -4.37 6.94 -11.88
N CYS A 37 -4.65 6.58 -10.64
CA CYS A 37 -5.88 5.89 -10.26
C CYS A 37 -7.11 6.75 -10.52
N LYS A 38 -7.04 8.03 -10.19
CA LYS A 38 -8.13 8.97 -10.44
C LYS A 38 -8.40 9.11 -11.94
N LYS A 39 -7.36 9.20 -12.74
CA LYS A 39 -7.46 9.34 -14.19
C LYS A 39 -8.05 8.08 -14.85
N ASN A 40 -7.77 6.92 -14.32
CA ASN A 40 -8.17 5.63 -14.90
C ASN A 40 -9.35 4.96 -14.19
N ASP A 41 -10.02 5.66 -13.29
CA ASP A 41 -11.17 5.16 -12.53
C ASP A 41 -10.82 3.87 -11.77
N VAL A 42 -9.70 3.88 -11.08
CA VAL A 42 -9.21 2.78 -10.26
C VAL A 42 -9.19 3.24 -8.80
N LEU A 43 -9.61 2.36 -7.89
CA LEU A 43 -9.58 2.68 -6.47
C LEU A 43 -8.14 2.57 -5.94
N PHE A 44 -7.67 3.63 -5.31
CA PHE A 44 -6.36 3.66 -4.68
C PHE A 44 -6.50 3.34 -3.20
N VAL A 45 -5.82 2.28 -2.74
CA VAL A 45 -5.86 1.87 -1.33
C VAL A 45 -4.44 1.89 -0.78
N PRO A 46 -4.09 2.91 0.01
CA PRO A 46 -2.76 2.96 0.62
C PRO A 46 -2.68 2.10 1.87
N PHE A 47 -1.59 1.35 1.97
CA PHE A 47 -1.21 0.59 3.17
C PHE A 47 -0.03 1.33 3.82
N GLU A 48 -0.31 2.16 4.80
CA GLU A 48 0.68 3.06 5.40
C GLU A 48 1.12 2.65 6.79
N GLU A 49 0.37 1.75 7.43
CA GLU A 49 0.69 1.24 8.76
C GLU A 49 0.77 -0.28 8.74
N PRO A 50 1.80 -0.87 9.35
CA PRO A 50 1.89 -2.34 9.39
C PRO A 50 0.83 -2.93 10.30
N VAL A 51 0.26 -4.08 9.88
CA VAL A 51 -0.68 -4.83 10.71
C VAL A 51 0.08 -5.44 11.89
N GLU A 52 1.22 -6.06 11.61
CA GLU A 52 2.14 -6.55 12.62
C GLU A 52 3.26 -5.53 12.80
N LYS A 53 3.39 -5.00 14.01
CA LYS A 53 4.39 -3.97 14.31
C LYS A 53 5.80 -4.53 14.49
N ASP A 54 5.92 -5.83 14.76
CA ASP A 54 7.22 -6.48 14.83
C ASP A 54 7.72 -6.80 13.43
N LEU A 55 8.49 -5.88 12.87
CA LEU A 55 9.00 -5.98 11.50
C LEU A 55 10.14 -6.99 11.37
N PHE A 56 10.67 -7.50 12.49
CA PHE A 56 11.60 -8.63 12.47
C PHE A 56 10.85 -9.94 12.24
N LYS A 57 9.62 -10.05 12.75
CA LYS A 57 8.79 -11.23 12.56
C LYS A 57 8.17 -11.24 11.16
N TYR A 58 7.60 -10.09 10.74
CA TYR A 58 7.00 -9.95 9.41
C TYR A 58 7.46 -8.63 8.78
N ARG A 59 8.28 -8.74 7.75
CA ARG A 59 8.70 -7.56 7.00
C ARG A 59 7.51 -6.95 6.25
N VAL A 60 7.61 -5.65 5.99
CA VAL A 60 6.53 -4.87 5.34
C VAL A 60 6.05 -5.52 4.03
N ASN A 61 7.00 -5.98 3.21
CA ASN A 61 6.64 -6.60 1.92
C ASN A 61 5.84 -7.89 2.10
N TRP A 62 6.12 -8.65 3.16
CA TRP A 62 5.37 -9.86 3.48
C TRP A 62 3.97 -9.51 3.97
N GLN A 63 3.85 -8.48 4.81
CA GLN A 63 2.55 -8.01 5.30
C GLN A 63 1.66 -7.53 4.17
N LYS A 64 2.23 -6.87 3.17
CA LYS A 64 1.52 -6.45 1.98
C LYS A 64 0.80 -7.62 1.30
N ALA A 65 1.49 -8.75 1.17
CA ALA A 65 0.92 -9.93 0.51
C ALA A 65 0.00 -10.73 1.42
N ILE A 66 0.39 -10.91 2.69
CA ILE A 66 -0.35 -11.76 3.64
C ILE A 66 -1.66 -11.12 4.08
N PHE A 67 -1.63 -9.82 4.39
CA PHE A 67 -2.77 -9.14 4.99
C PHE A 67 -3.61 -8.33 4.00
N CYS A 68 -3.26 -8.34 2.72
CA CYS A 68 -3.96 -7.54 1.71
C CYS A 68 -5.47 -7.81 1.68
N PHE A 69 -5.85 -9.06 1.56
CA PHE A 69 -7.27 -9.43 1.45
C PHE A 69 -8.02 -9.18 2.74
N ASP A 70 -7.40 -9.46 3.89
CA ASP A 70 -8.00 -9.21 5.19
C ASP A 70 -8.27 -7.72 5.40
N GLU A 71 -7.33 -6.86 5.01
CA GLU A 71 -7.48 -5.41 5.13
C GLU A 71 -8.56 -4.88 4.21
N LEU A 72 -8.66 -5.39 3.00
CA LEU A 72 -9.72 -4.98 2.08
C LEU A 72 -11.09 -5.37 2.59
N GLU A 73 -11.22 -6.57 3.15
CA GLU A 73 -12.46 -7.02 3.76
C GLU A 73 -12.84 -6.16 4.96
N ARG A 74 -11.88 -5.86 5.83
CA ARG A 74 -12.09 -5.02 7.00
C ARG A 74 -12.55 -3.60 6.61
N ARG A 75 -12.08 -3.09 5.48
CA ARG A 75 -12.44 -1.76 4.96
C ARG A 75 -13.70 -1.78 4.10
N ASN A 76 -14.34 -2.95 3.95
CA ASN A 76 -15.53 -3.14 3.09
C ASN A 76 -15.28 -2.72 1.64
N ILE A 77 -14.14 -3.09 1.10
CA ILE A 77 -13.76 -2.77 -0.28
C ILE A 77 -14.00 -3.98 -1.16
N ASP A 78 -14.90 -3.85 -2.12
CA ASP A 78 -15.12 -4.85 -3.16
C ASP A 78 -14.16 -4.64 -4.32
N TYR A 79 -13.73 -5.72 -4.93
CA TYR A 79 -12.80 -5.64 -6.05
C TYR A 79 -12.97 -6.81 -7.01
N ASP A 80 -12.69 -6.55 -8.29
CA ASP A 80 -12.59 -7.60 -9.32
C ASP A 80 -11.12 -7.97 -9.54
N GLN A 81 -10.25 -6.95 -9.53
CA GLN A 81 -8.81 -7.13 -9.71
C GLN A 81 -8.04 -6.26 -8.74
N ILE A 82 -6.93 -6.78 -8.23
CA ILE A 82 -6.00 -6.07 -7.35
C ILE A 82 -4.62 -6.08 -7.96
N CYS A 83 -3.97 -4.91 -7.97
CA CYS A 83 -2.55 -4.80 -8.30
C CYS A 83 -1.78 -4.39 -7.05
N LEU A 84 -0.81 -5.18 -6.66
CA LEU A 84 0.08 -4.89 -5.53
C LEU A 84 1.31 -4.13 -6.03
N VAL A 85 1.52 -2.93 -5.51
CA VAL A 85 2.65 -2.09 -5.92
C VAL A 85 3.50 -1.64 -4.74
#